data_e02a7b68680d25e2c548299443f7686e
#
_entry.id   e02a7b68680d25e2c548299443f7686e
#
_cell.length_a   1.000
_cell.length_b   1.000
_cell.length_c   1.000
_cell.angle_alpha   90.00
_cell.angle_beta   90.00
_cell.angle_gamma   90.00
#
_symmetry.space_group_name_H-M   'P 1'
#
loop_
_entity.id
_entity.type
_entity.pdbx_description
1 polymer ?
#
loop_
_entity_poly.entity_id
_entity_poly.type
_entity_poly.pdbx_seq_one_letter_code
_entity_poly.pdbx_strand_id
1 'polypeptide(L)'
;MRLKIVRASGEETLHEITPSIEYAFELYAKKGFYRAFSEDMKMSDVYWLAWECLRKDGVTVPTFGATFIDTLAKVEVVGEDDNPNS
;
A
#
# COMPACT_ATOMS: atom_id res chain seq x y z
N MET A 1 1.15 -10.67 1.40
CA MET A 1 1.15 -9.38 2.11
C MET A 1 -0.10 -8.61 1.73
N ARG A 2 -0.76 -8.04 2.71
CA ARG A 2 -1.96 -7.24 2.49
C ARG A 2 -1.78 -5.86 3.07
N LEU A 3 -2.56 -4.92 2.58
CA LEU A 3 -2.49 -3.54 3.02
C LEU A 3 -3.88 -3.10 3.48
N LYS A 4 -3.95 -2.58 4.70
CA LYS A 4 -5.19 -2.03 5.24
C LYS A 4 -5.13 -0.53 5.12
N ILE A 5 -6.12 0.04 4.43
CA ILE A 5 -6.16 1.48 4.18
C ILE A 5 -7.36 2.07 4.90
N VAL A 6 -7.11 3.04 5.79
CA VAL A 6 -8.17 3.80 6.44
C VAL A 6 -8.13 5.22 5.88
N ARG A 7 -9.23 5.63 5.26
CA ARG A 7 -9.33 6.96 4.67
C ARG A 7 -9.73 7.98 5.73
N ALA A 8 -9.43 9.24 5.45
CA ALA A 8 -9.83 10.34 6.35
C ALA A 8 -11.35 10.37 6.57
N SER A 9 -12.10 9.87 5.60
CA SER A 9 -13.57 9.77 5.71
C SER A 9 -14.03 8.70 6.69
N GLY A 10 -13.11 7.83 7.12
CA GLY A 10 -13.43 6.69 7.98
C GLY A 10 -13.59 5.38 7.23
N GLU A 11 -13.61 5.43 5.91
CA GLU A 11 -13.71 4.21 5.11
C GLU A 11 -12.46 3.36 5.30
N GLU A 12 -12.66 2.06 5.44
CA GLU A 12 -11.57 1.13 5.68
C GLU A 12 -11.65 -0.02 4.67
N THR A 13 -10.54 -0.30 3.98
CA THR A 13 -10.49 -1.36 3.00
C THR A 13 -9.22 -2.18 3.17
N LEU A 14 -9.27 -3.43 2.71
CA LEU A 14 -8.15 -4.35 2.80
C LEU A 14 -7.78 -4.81 1.38
N HIS A 15 -6.52 -4.74 1.05
CA HIS A 15 -6.06 -5.02 -0.31
C HIS A 15 -4.94 -6.06 -0.32
N GLU A 16 -5.04 -7.00 -1.25
CA GLU A 16 -3.96 -7.94 -1.52
C GLU A 16 -2.87 -7.26 -2.33
N ILE A 17 -1.62 -7.47 -1.96
CA ILE A 17 -0.51 -6.98 -2.77
C ILE A 17 -0.18 -8.07 -3.79
N THR A 18 -0.57 -7.84 -5.02
CA THR A 18 -0.39 -8.82 -6.11
C THR A 18 0.97 -8.66 -6.77
N PRO A 19 1.42 -9.66 -7.54
CA PRO A 19 2.66 -9.50 -8.30
C PRO A 19 2.67 -8.27 -9.20
N SER A 20 1.54 -7.91 -9.75
CA SER A 20 1.42 -6.71 -10.59
C SER A 20 1.75 -5.45 -9.79
N ILE A 21 1.28 -5.39 -8.56
CA ILE A 21 1.54 -4.24 -7.70
C ILE A 21 3.01 -4.23 -7.26
N GLU A 22 3.57 -5.40 -6.95
CA GLU A 22 4.97 -5.51 -6.59
C GLU A 22 5.87 -5.01 -7.72
N TYR A 23 5.56 -5.43 -8.93
CA TYR A 23 6.32 -5.02 -10.09
C TYR A 23 6.23 -3.52 -10.32
N ALA A 24 5.02 -2.97 -10.23
CA ALA A 24 4.82 -1.53 -10.38
C ALA A 24 5.60 -0.74 -9.34
N PHE A 25 5.65 -1.25 -8.11
CA PHE A 25 6.42 -0.61 -7.06
C PHE A 25 7.90 -0.58 -7.41
N GLU A 26 8.45 -1.70 -7.91
CA GLU A 26 9.87 -1.77 -8.22
C GLU A 26 10.23 -0.81 -9.33
N LEU A 27 9.34 -0.64 -10.31
CA LEU A 27 9.57 0.34 -11.37
C LEU A 27 9.57 1.77 -10.83
N TYR A 28 8.68 2.04 -9.90
CA TYR A 28 8.57 3.38 -9.29
C TYR A 28 9.73 3.67 -8.36
N ALA A 29 10.01 2.76 -7.44
CA ALA A 29 10.96 2.99 -6.35
C ALA A 29 12.40 2.73 -6.75
N LYS A 30 12.62 2.00 -7.86
CA LYS A 30 13.95 1.61 -8.33
C LYS A 30 14.69 0.76 -7.31
N LYS A 31 13.95 -0.09 -6.60
CA LYS A 31 14.55 -1.01 -5.61
C LYS A 31 13.63 -2.21 -5.44
N GLY A 32 14.15 -3.28 -4.85
CA GLY A 32 13.39 -4.51 -4.66
C GLY A 32 12.26 -4.35 -3.66
N PHE A 33 11.12 -4.93 -4.00
CA PHE A 33 9.92 -4.86 -3.16
C PHE A 33 10.17 -5.52 -1.80
N TYR A 34 10.71 -6.72 -1.81
CA TYR A 34 10.92 -7.48 -0.58
C TYR A 34 11.77 -6.69 0.41
N ARG A 35 12.88 -6.15 -0.07
CA ARG A 35 13.78 -5.38 0.80
C ARG A 35 13.12 -4.12 1.32
N ALA A 36 12.35 -3.45 0.47
CA ALA A 36 11.67 -2.22 0.87
C ALA A 36 10.71 -2.46 2.03
N PHE A 37 10.06 -3.61 2.06
CA PHE A 37 9.00 -3.87 3.04
C PHE A 37 9.38 -4.91 4.10
N SER A 38 10.64 -5.32 4.14
CA SER A 38 11.15 -6.16 5.22
C SER A 38 12.27 -5.48 6.00
N GLU A 39 13.00 -4.59 5.35
CA GLU A 39 14.15 -3.93 5.98
C GLU A 39 13.96 -2.42 6.09
N ASP A 40 13.65 -1.76 4.98
CA ASP A 40 13.61 -0.29 4.97
C ASP A 40 12.34 0.29 5.59
N MET A 41 11.19 -0.27 5.23
CA MET A 41 9.87 0.13 5.75
C MET A 41 9.65 1.64 5.78
N LYS A 42 9.96 2.30 4.67
CA LYS A 42 9.71 3.74 4.55
C LYS A 42 8.21 3.99 4.40
N MET A 43 7.68 4.90 5.21
CA MET A 43 6.25 5.20 5.14
C MET A 43 5.83 5.77 3.79
N SER A 44 6.70 6.53 3.14
CA SER A 44 6.37 7.04 1.80
C SER A 44 6.15 5.90 0.82
N ASP A 45 6.89 4.81 0.96
CA ASP A 45 6.70 3.62 0.13
C ASP A 45 5.37 2.95 0.44
N VAL A 46 5.02 2.87 1.72
CA VAL A 46 3.74 2.30 2.14
C VAL A 46 2.57 3.12 1.57
N TYR A 47 2.69 4.44 1.61
CA TYR A 47 1.64 5.30 1.07
C TYR A 47 1.53 5.17 -0.44
N TRP A 48 2.65 4.96 -1.14
CA TRP A 48 2.59 4.71 -2.57
C TRP A 48 1.85 3.41 -2.88
N LEU A 49 2.08 2.36 -2.07
CA LEU A 49 1.35 1.11 -2.23
C LEU A 49 -0.15 1.35 -2.07
N ALA A 50 -0.54 2.15 -1.07
CA ALA A 50 -1.95 2.46 -0.86
C ALA A 50 -2.54 3.13 -2.09
N TRP A 51 -1.79 4.07 -2.67
CA TRP A 51 -2.21 4.77 -3.88
C TRP A 51 -2.43 3.80 -5.03
N GLU A 52 -1.49 2.90 -5.24
CA GLU A 52 -1.57 1.94 -6.35
C GLU A 52 -2.71 0.94 -6.13
N CYS A 53 -2.90 0.48 -4.90
CA CYS A 53 -4.00 -0.43 -4.59
C CYS A 53 -5.35 0.20 -4.91
N LEU A 54 -5.53 1.45 -4.52
CA LEU A 54 -6.79 2.15 -4.77
C LEU A 54 -7.00 2.35 -6.27
N ARG A 55 -5.95 2.74 -6.99
CA ARG A 55 -6.03 2.90 -8.44
C ARG A 55 -6.44 1.59 -9.12
N LYS A 56 -5.81 0.48 -8.73
CA LYS A 56 -6.11 -0.83 -9.33
C LYS A 56 -7.56 -1.24 -9.07
N ASP A 57 -8.11 -0.82 -7.94
CA ASP A 57 -9.49 -1.12 -7.61
C ASP A 57 -10.50 -0.15 -8.24
N GLY A 58 -10.02 0.76 -9.07
CA GLY A 58 -10.91 1.66 -9.78
C GLY A 58 -11.30 2.90 -9.00
N VAL A 59 -10.68 3.15 -7.86
CA VAL A 59 -10.96 4.34 -7.07
C VAL A 59 -10.26 5.53 -7.70
N THR A 60 -11.00 6.61 -7.91
CA THR A 60 -10.42 7.84 -8.43
C THR A 60 -9.60 8.50 -7.33
N VAL A 61 -8.31 8.67 -7.58
CA VAL A 61 -7.40 9.31 -6.63
C VAL A 61 -6.56 10.35 -7.35
N PRO A 62 -6.12 11.41 -6.63
CA PRO A 62 -5.20 12.38 -7.24
C PRO A 62 -3.87 11.73 -7.58
N THR A 63 -3.05 12.42 -8.34
CA THR A 63 -1.68 12.00 -8.56
C THR A 63 -1.00 11.79 -7.21
N PHE A 64 -0.14 10.79 -7.13
CA PHE A 64 0.54 10.50 -5.87
C PHE A 64 1.32 11.73 -5.39
N GLY A 65 1.12 12.09 -4.15
CA GLY A 65 1.75 13.23 -3.52
C GLY A 65 0.98 13.65 -2.29
N ALA A 66 1.29 14.85 -1.79
CA ALA A 66 0.71 15.33 -0.54
C ALA A 66 -0.82 15.36 -0.55
N THR A 67 -1.41 15.76 -1.68
CA THR A 67 -2.87 15.84 -1.76
C THR A 67 -3.51 14.47 -1.55
N PHE A 68 -2.93 13.45 -2.17
CA PHE A 68 -3.43 12.09 -1.97
C PHE A 68 -3.22 11.65 -0.52
N ILE A 69 -2.01 11.89 0.01
CA ILE A 69 -1.67 11.44 1.36
C ILE A 69 -2.59 12.07 2.39
N ASP A 70 -3.02 13.31 2.16
CA ASP A 70 -3.96 13.98 3.06
C ASP A 70 -5.33 13.30 3.12
N THR A 71 -5.64 12.44 2.15
CA THR A 71 -6.91 11.69 2.19
C THR A 71 -6.82 10.44 3.05
N LEU A 72 -5.65 10.12 3.57
CA LEU A 72 -5.41 8.91 4.36
C LEU A 72 -5.41 9.24 5.84
N ALA A 73 -6.05 8.39 6.64
CA ALA A 73 -5.94 8.47 8.09
C ALA A 73 -4.85 7.52 8.57
N LYS A 74 -4.76 6.33 7.95
CA LYS A 74 -3.83 5.31 8.42
C LYS A 74 -3.65 4.25 7.35
N VAL A 75 -2.43 3.73 7.21
CA VAL A 75 -2.16 2.59 6.33
C VAL A 75 -1.30 1.61 7.11
N GLU A 76 -1.73 0.34 7.12
CA GLU A 76 -1.02 -0.71 7.84
C GLU A 76 -0.66 -1.86 6.92
N VAL A 77 0.55 -2.37 7.07
CA VAL A 77 0.98 -3.59 6.39
C VAL A 77 0.54 -4.76 7.25
N VAL A 78 -0.23 -5.69 6.65
CA VAL A 78 -0.75 -6.85 7.35
C VAL A 78 -0.07 -8.10 6.83
N GLY A 79 0.47 -8.89 7.72
CA GLY A 79 1.14 -10.14 7.34
C GLY A 79 0.14 -11.14 6.79
N GLU A 80 0.65 -12.07 5.99
CA GLU A 80 -0.20 -13.08 5.38
C GLU A 80 -0.47 -14.27 6.28
N ASP A 81 0.38 -14.48 7.23
CA ASP A 81 0.27 -15.64 8.10
C ASP A 81 -0.19 -15.26 9.50
N ASP A 82 -1.04 -14.25 9.60
CA ASP A 82 -1.73 -14.00 10.84
C ASP A 82 -2.76 -15.07 11.12
N ASN A 83 -2.79 -16.09 10.32
CA ASN A 83 -3.55 -17.29 10.60
C ASN A 83 -2.91 -18.00 11.80
N PRO A 84 -3.64 -18.22 12.87
CA PRO A 84 -3.06 -18.80 14.08
C PRO A 84 -2.53 -20.23 13.90
N ASN A 85 -2.85 -20.87 12.79
CA ASN A 85 -2.37 -22.21 12.53
C ASN A 85 -1.12 -22.23 11.65
N SER A 86 -0.61 -21.08 11.32
CA SER A 86 0.57 -21.01 10.49
C SER A 86 1.82 -21.03 11.33
#